data_2514033bb2881ea87f227ebfa03c765c
#
_entry.id   2514033bb2881ea87f227ebfa03c765c
#
_cell.length_a   1.000
_cell.length_b   1.000
_cell.length_c   1.000
_cell.angle_alpha   90.00
_cell.angle_beta   90.00
_cell.angle_gamma   90.00
#
_symmetry.space_group_name_H-M   'P 1'
#
loop_
_entity.id
_entity.type
_entity.pdbx_description
1 polymer ?
#
loop_
_entity_poly.entity_id
_entity_poly.type
_entity_poly.pdbx_seq_one_letter_code
_entity_poly.pdbx_strand_id
1 'polypeptide(L)'
;AHIDIDFCIRLKQDNWKILMVGPAVIKQRFGNSKPVRILWKKVHPSFASPVRTYYLFRNQKYLEMKYGKEIHKFIGVDLWKFFVKITLFEKQRLKKYLMMFQGYRDAKANRMGKYRD
;
A
#
# COMPACT_ATOMS: atom_id res chain seq x y z
N ALA A 1 2.24 6.25 1.00
CA ALA A 1 2.37 4.86 0.58
C ALA A 1 2.93 4.81 -0.84
N HIS A 2 3.88 3.93 -1.09
CA HIS A 2 4.51 3.67 -2.40
C HIS A 2 5.41 4.79 -2.98
N ILE A 3 5.73 5.83 -2.20
CA ILE A 3 6.65 6.90 -2.64
C ILE A 3 8.05 6.32 -2.89
N ASP A 4 8.50 5.46 -2.01
CA ASP A 4 9.82 4.82 -2.11
C ASP A 4 9.93 3.95 -3.36
N ILE A 5 8.84 3.28 -3.73
CA ILE A 5 8.77 2.45 -4.94
C ILE A 5 8.85 3.31 -6.19
N ASP A 6 8.05 4.40 -6.28
CA ASP A 6 8.11 5.33 -7.42
C ASP A 6 9.51 5.93 -7.58
N PHE A 7 10.14 6.30 -6.46
CA PHE A 7 11.50 6.83 -6.45
C PHE A 7 12.52 5.81 -6.95
N CYS A 8 12.48 4.58 -6.43
CA CYS A 8 13.39 3.50 -6.88
C CYS A 8 13.22 3.16 -8.36
N ILE A 9 11.97 3.17 -8.87
CA ILE A 9 11.72 2.91 -10.30
C ILE A 9 12.33 4.01 -11.16
N ARG A 10 12.15 5.27 -10.78
CA ARG A 10 12.75 6.40 -11.51
C ARG A 10 14.28 6.35 -11.52
N LEU A 11 14.89 6.09 -10.36
CA LEU A 11 16.35 5.90 -10.31
C LEU A 11 16.81 4.79 -11.25
N LYS A 12 16.08 3.67 -11.28
CA LYS A 12 16.43 2.56 -12.17
C LYS A 12 16.26 2.91 -13.65
N GLN A 13 15.23 3.69 -14.01
CA GLN A 13 15.01 4.18 -15.37
C GLN A 13 16.12 5.14 -15.82
N ASP A 14 16.67 5.92 -14.89
CA ASP A 14 17.81 6.81 -15.11
C ASP A 14 19.17 6.12 -14.98
N ASN A 15 19.20 4.77 -15.00
CA ASN A 15 20.40 3.93 -14.90
C ASN A 15 21.20 4.08 -13.57
N TRP A 16 20.57 4.59 -12.52
CA TRP A 16 21.18 4.60 -11.20
C TRP A 16 21.20 3.22 -10.56
N LYS A 17 22.30 2.88 -9.90
CA LYS A 17 22.40 1.65 -9.11
C LYS A 17 21.83 1.89 -7.71
N ILE A 18 20.92 1.03 -7.28
CA ILE A 18 20.39 1.03 -5.92
C ILE A 18 21.13 -0.05 -5.15
N LEU A 19 21.83 0.35 -4.09
CA LEU A 19 22.60 -0.56 -3.25
C LEU A 19 21.93 -0.70 -1.88
N MET A 20 21.89 -1.91 -1.37
CA MET A 20 21.47 -2.20 0.00
C MET A 20 22.71 -2.38 0.87
N VAL A 21 22.81 -1.56 1.93
CA VAL A 21 23.94 -1.62 2.87
C VAL A 21 23.55 -2.54 4.03
N GLY A 22 24.09 -3.75 4.06
CA GLY A 22 23.76 -4.79 5.03
C GLY A 22 23.98 -4.41 6.51
N PRO A 23 25.10 -3.73 6.87
CA PRO A 23 25.33 -3.31 8.25
C PRO A 23 24.43 -2.17 8.76
N ALA A 24 23.77 -1.44 7.85
CA ALA A 24 22.90 -0.32 8.22
C ALA A 24 21.53 -0.83 8.70
N VAL A 25 21.28 -0.76 9.99
CA VAL A 25 20.02 -1.20 10.60
C VAL A 25 19.18 -0.01 11.01
N ILE A 26 18.00 0.12 10.41
CA ILE A 26 17.00 1.11 10.80
C ILE A 26 15.92 0.46 11.66
N LYS A 27 15.80 0.86 12.91
CA LYS A 27 14.71 0.42 13.80
C LYS A 27 13.47 1.30 13.56
N GLN A 28 12.48 0.78 12.86
CA GLN A 28 11.23 1.50 12.57
C GLN A 28 10.06 0.82 13.25
N ARG A 29 9.20 1.59 13.93
CA ARG A 29 7.94 1.08 14.46
C ARG A 29 6.86 1.16 13.37
N PHE A 30 6.38 0.01 12.93
CA PHE A 30 5.26 -0.10 12.01
C PHE A 30 3.93 -0.08 12.77
N GLY A 31 3.44 1.11 13.08
CA GLY A 31 2.10 1.32 13.65
C GLY A 31 1.76 0.42 14.85
N ASN A 32 0.47 0.27 15.14
CA ASN A 32 -0.06 -0.55 16.24
C ASN A 32 -0.53 -1.94 15.77
N SER A 33 0.11 -2.54 14.80
CA SER A 33 -0.29 -3.85 14.32
C SER A 33 0.03 -4.93 15.36
N LYS A 34 -0.97 -5.34 16.14
CA LYS A 34 -0.85 -6.51 16.99
C LYS A 34 -1.05 -7.77 16.13
N PRO A 35 -0.17 -8.78 16.24
CA PRO A 35 -0.37 -10.03 15.53
C PRO A 35 -1.62 -10.74 16.06
N VAL A 36 -2.49 -11.16 15.14
CA VAL A 36 -3.64 -12.01 15.46
C VAL A 36 -3.29 -13.44 15.06
N ARG A 37 -3.41 -14.38 15.99
CA ARG A 37 -3.15 -15.80 15.75
C ARG A 37 -4.42 -16.44 15.23
N ILE A 38 -4.34 -17.05 14.03
CA ILE A 38 -5.43 -17.80 13.43
C ILE A 38 -4.92 -19.21 13.18
N LEU A 39 -5.49 -20.17 13.91
CA LEU A 39 -5.00 -21.54 13.88
C LEU A 39 -3.47 -21.56 14.13
N TRP A 40 -2.70 -21.96 13.14
CA TRP A 40 -1.24 -22.10 13.19
C TRP A 40 -0.48 -20.88 12.66
N LYS A 41 -1.16 -19.90 12.01
CA LYS A 41 -0.53 -18.76 11.34
C LYS A 41 -0.71 -17.45 12.12
N LYS A 42 0.39 -16.69 12.31
CA LYS A 42 0.33 -15.32 12.79
C LYS A 42 0.01 -14.39 11.61
N VAL A 43 -1.14 -13.76 11.65
CA VAL A 43 -1.55 -12.74 10.66
C VAL A 43 -1.35 -11.37 11.27
N HIS A 44 -0.74 -10.47 10.51
CA HIS A 44 -0.55 -9.07 10.91
C HIS A 44 -1.57 -8.20 10.15
N PRO A 45 -2.75 -7.91 10.74
CA PRO A 45 -3.67 -6.95 10.16
C PRO A 45 -3.02 -5.57 10.18
N SER A 46 -3.18 -4.80 9.12
CA SER A 46 -2.52 -3.48 9.02
C SER A 46 -3.18 -2.43 9.91
N PHE A 47 -4.43 -2.66 10.35
CA PHE A 47 -5.28 -1.70 11.08
C PHE A 47 -5.16 -0.27 10.54
N ALA A 48 -5.01 -0.16 9.21
CA ALA A 48 -4.89 1.12 8.55
C ALA A 48 -6.17 1.93 8.74
N SER A 49 -6.02 3.24 8.97
CA SER A 49 -7.17 4.14 8.96
C SER A 49 -7.86 4.14 7.58
N PRO A 50 -9.16 4.48 7.49
CA PRO A 50 -9.84 4.58 6.20
C PRO A 50 -9.12 5.50 5.21
N VAL A 51 -8.63 6.65 5.66
CA VAL A 51 -7.84 7.59 4.83
C VAL A 51 -6.54 6.97 4.34
N ARG A 52 -5.85 6.21 5.18
CA ARG A 52 -4.64 5.49 4.75
C ARG A 52 -4.96 4.42 3.71
N THR A 53 -6.10 3.76 3.84
CA THR A 53 -6.60 2.79 2.86
C THR A 53 -6.88 3.47 1.52
N TYR A 54 -7.52 4.65 1.52
CA TYR A 54 -7.70 5.47 0.32
C TYR A 54 -6.38 5.75 -0.40
N TYR A 55 -5.38 6.29 0.31
CA TYR A 55 -4.08 6.59 -0.30
C TYR A 55 -3.35 5.34 -0.81
N LEU A 56 -3.48 4.22 -0.12
CA LEU A 56 -2.88 2.95 -0.55
C LEU A 56 -3.40 2.56 -1.93
N PHE A 57 -4.73 2.51 -2.08
CA PHE A 57 -5.36 2.10 -3.32
C PHE A 57 -5.20 3.11 -4.45
N ARG A 58 -5.32 4.40 -4.13
CA ARG A 58 -5.10 5.47 -5.11
C ARG A 58 -3.69 5.43 -5.68
N ASN A 59 -2.69 5.41 -4.81
CA ASN A 59 -1.30 5.48 -5.24
C ASN A 59 -0.86 4.20 -5.95
N GLN A 60 -1.32 3.03 -5.49
CA GLN A 60 -1.05 1.78 -6.19
C GLN A 60 -1.64 1.80 -7.59
N LYS A 61 -2.90 2.20 -7.75
CA LYS A 61 -3.55 2.29 -9.06
C LYS A 61 -2.87 3.30 -9.98
N TYR A 62 -2.47 4.44 -9.44
CA TYR A 62 -1.71 5.44 -10.19
C TYR A 62 -0.38 4.87 -10.72
N LEU A 63 0.36 4.15 -9.88
CA LEU A 63 1.62 3.53 -10.29
C LEU A 63 1.41 2.42 -11.34
N GLU A 64 0.32 1.65 -11.24
CA GLU A 64 -0.05 0.67 -12.27
C GLU A 64 -0.30 1.35 -13.62
N MET A 65 -0.98 2.50 -13.62
CA MET A 65 -1.24 3.25 -14.86
C MET A 65 0.03 3.86 -15.43
N LYS A 66 0.95 4.30 -14.56
CA LYS A 66 2.21 4.95 -14.96
C LYS A 66 3.27 3.96 -15.47
N TYR A 67 3.40 2.80 -14.83
CA TYR A 67 4.49 1.84 -15.07
C TYR A 67 4.03 0.49 -15.62
N GLY A 68 2.73 0.32 -15.83
CA GLY A 68 2.16 -0.94 -16.30
C GLY A 68 2.06 -2.01 -15.22
N LYS A 69 1.66 -3.22 -15.63
CA LYS A 69 1.42 -4.34 -14.70
C LYS A 69 2.68 -4.89 -14.02
N GLU A 70 3.84 -4.61 -14.56
CA GLU A 70 5.11 -5.09 -14.00
C GLU A 70 5.39 -4.56 -12.58
N ILE A 71 4.75 -3.43 -12.23
CA ILE A 71 4.88 -2.86 -10.89
C ILE A 71 4.42 -3.81 -9.79
N HIS A 72 3.53 -4.76 -10.09
CA HIS A 72 3.07 -5.75 -9.12
C HIS A 72 4.21 -6.61 -8.56
N LYS A 73 5.30 -6.79 -9.33
CA LYS A 73 6.51 -7.48 -8.87
C LYS A 73 7.24 -6.73 -7.76
N PHE A 74 7.09 -5.40 -7.72
CA PHE A 74 7.73 -4.51 -6.74
C PHE A 74 6.80 -4.12 -5.59
N ILE A 75 5.49 -4.08 -5.85
CA ILE A 75 4.49 -3.80 -4.83
C ILE A 75 4.10 -5.13 -4.19
N GLY A 76 4.72 -5.49 -3.08
CA GLY A 76 4.41 -6.71 -2.32
C GLY A 76 3.01 -6.72 -1.67
N VAL A 77 2.13 -5.78 -2.01
CA VAL A 77 0.77 -5.70 -1.50
C VAL A 77 -0.18 -6.32 -2.51
N ASP A 78 -0.54 -7.55 -2.25
CA ASP A 78 -1.63 -8.21 -2.94
C ASP A 78 -2.96 -7.59 -2.46
N LEU A 79 -3.60 -6.80 -3.31
CA LEU A 79 -4.87 -6.11 -3.00
C LEU A 79 -5.97 -7.08 -2.58
N TRP A 80 -5.97 -8.29 -3.14
CA TRP A 80 -6.92 -9.33 -2.76
C TRP A 80 -6.72 -9.78 -1.31
N LYS A 81 -5.48 -10.06 -0.91
CA LYS A 81 -5.17 -10.40 0.48
C LYS A 81 -5.49 -9.26 1.44
N PHE A 82 -5.30 -8.02 0.99
CA PHE A 82 -5.66 -6.85 1.77
C PHE A 82 -7.19 -6.74 1.95
N PHE A 83 -7.95 -6.98 0.90
CA PHE A 83 -9.42 -7.02 0.93
C PHE A 83 -9.92 -8.09 1.91
N VAL A 84 -9.41 -9.32 1.82
CA VAL A 84 -9.76 -10.41 2.74
C VAL A 84 -9.44 -10.05 4.19
N LYS A 85 -8.28 -9.44 4.45
CA LYS A 85 -7.91 -8.98 5.80
C LYS A 85 -8.88 -7.94 6.36
N ILE A 86 -9.31 -6.97 5.56
CA ILE A 86 -10.32 -5.98 5.98
C ILE A 86 -11.62 -6.68 6.32
N THR A 87 -12.07 -7.61 5.49
CA THR A 87 -13.33 -8.33 5.68
C THR A 87 -13.36 -9.12 6.97
N LEU A 88 -12.28 -9.80 7.30
CA LEU A 88 -12.23 -10.71 8.44
C LEU A 88 -11.87 -10.04 9.77
N PHE A 89 -10.95 -9.07 9.76
CA PHE A 89 -10.28 -8.62 10.99
C PHE A 89 -10.47 -7.15 11.33
N GLU A 90 -10.94 -6.32 10.41
CA GLU A 90 -10.92 -4.89 10.65
C GLU A 90 -12.29 -4.30 10.97
N LYS A 91 -12.29 -3.29 11.83
CA LYS A 91 -13.47 -2.46 12.11
C LYS A 91 -13.69 -1.46 10.98
N GLN A 92 -14.90 -0.90 10.88
CA GLN A 92 -15.27 0.10 9.87
C GLN A 92 -15.10 -0.39 8.41
N ARG A 93 -15.44 -1.64 8.14
CA ARG A 93 -15.27 -2.30 6.83
C ARG A 93 -15.90 -1.50 5.70
N LEU A 94 -17.16 -1.09 5.85
CA LEU A 94 -17.89 -0.32 4.84
C LEU A 94 -17.17 0.99 4.49
N LYS A 95 -16.73 1.74 5.51
CA LYS A 95 -15.99 2.99 5.28
C LYS A 95 -14.67 2.73 4.52
N LYS A 96 -13.98 1.64 4.84
CA LYS A 96 -12.74 1.27 4.13
C LYS A 96 -12.99 0.87 2.69
N TYR A 97 -14.06 0.13 2.40
CA TYR A 97 -14.43 -0.21 1.02
C TYR A 97 -14.78 1.03 0.20
N LEU A 98 -15.55 1.96 0.77
CA LEU A 98 -15.81 3.24 0.11
C LEU A 98 -14.52 4.00 -0.19
N MET A 99 -13.60 4.05 0.76
CA MET A 99 -12.28 4.68 0.59
C MET A 99 -11.42 3.99 -0.48
N MET A 100 -11.46 2.66 -0.56
CA MET A 100 -10.78 1.90 -1.62
C MET A 100 -11.32 2.27 -2.99
N PHE A 101 -12.65 2.26 -3.14
CA PHE A 101 -13.32 2.61 -4.40
C PHE A 101 -13.04 4.06 -4.79
N GLN A 102 -13.15 4.99 -3.85
CA GLN A 102 -12.85 6.40 -4.07
C GLN A 102 -11.39 6.61 -4.49
N GLY A 103 -10.45 5.96 -3.80
CA GLY A 103 -9.03 6.00 -4.16
C GLY A 103 -8.78 5.50 -5.58
N TYR A 104 -9.39 4.38 -5.95
CA TYR A 104 -9.28 3.84 -7.30
C TYR A 104 -9.83 4.80 -8.36
N ARG A 105 -11.01 5.39 -8.11
CA ARG A 105 -11.64 6.37 -9.01
C ARG A 105 -10.79 7.63 -9.16
N ASP A 106 -10.26 8.16 -8.07
CA ASP A 106 -9.46 9.37 -8.07
C ASP A 106 -8.11 9.16 -8.77
N ALA A 107 -7.51 7.97 -8.66
CA ALA A 107 -6.34 7.62 -9.46
C ALA A 107 -6.64 7.66 -10.96
N LYS A 108 -7.75 7.05 -11.39
CA LYS A 108 -8.18 7.09 -12.80
C LYS A 108 -8.45 8.51 -13.31
N ALA A 109 -8.98 9.37 -12.45
CA ALA A 109 -9.23 10.77 -12.74
C ALA A 109 -8.00 11.67 -12.57
N ASN A 110 -6.82 11.10 -12.28
CA ASN A 110 -5.56 11.79 -12.00
C ASN A 110 -5.66 12.83 -10.86
N ARG A 111 -6.52 12.57 -9.87
CA ARG A 111 -6.69 13.42 -8.68
C ARG A 111 -5.71 13.00 -7.60
N MET A 112 -4.50 13.57 -7.64
CA MET A 112 -3.39 13.15 -6.77
C MET A 112 -3.16 14.04 -5.54
N GLY A 113 -3.98 15.06 -5.31
CA GLY A 113 -3.86 15.97 -4.18
C GLY A 113 -4.15 15.34 -2.81
N LYS A 114 -4.21 16.19 -1.77
CA LYS A 114 -4.63 15.80 -0.43
C LYS A 114 -6.09 15.31 -0.47
N TYR A 115 -6.38 14.23 0.27
CA TYR A 115 -7.76 13.79 0.46
C TYR A 115 -8.56 14.92 1.12
N ARG A 116 -9.70 15.23 0.56
CA ARG A 116 -10.67 16.18 1.11
C ARG A 116 -11.93 15.39 1.46
N ASP A 117 -12.39 15.55 2.69
CA ASP A 117 -13.65 14.95 3.14
C ASP A 117 -14.83 15.48 2.33
#